data_014347cfb2e00902cdff205477d84b45
#
_entry.id   014347cfb2e00902cdff205477d84b45
#
_cell.length_a   1.000
_cell.length_b   1.000
_cell.length_c   1.000
_cell.angle_alpha   90.00
_cell.angle_beta   90.00
_cell.angle_gamma   90.00
#
_symmetry.space_group_name_H-M   'P 1'
#
loop_
_entity.id
_entity.type
_entity.pdbx_description
1 polymer ?
#
loop_
_entity_poly.entity_id
_entity_poly.type
_entity_poly.pdbx_seq_one_letter_code
_entity_poly.pdbx_strand_id
1 'polypeptide(L)'
;MSQQQAKNIQLEVCANSVASAIAAQDGGAFRVELCDNLEAGGTTPSFGQILMARKLLHIKLFVLIRPRAGDFLYSDTDYDIMAADVRNCIEAGCDGIVTGLLNTDGTVDKPRCLELVRMAKQWGLGTTFHRAFDMCADQYQALEDIIELGFDRILTSGGKTTAMEGSTIIAHLVEKAAGRIIIMPGSGITDHNAADLVHYTGVTEIHASARTNVPSKMKVKNDHIIMGDNFGDGLGVDYTDVNKVKAIITAANA
;
A
#
# COMPACT_ATOMS: atom_id res chain seq x y z
N MET A 1 17.36 27.82 19.67
CA MET A 1 17.43 26.41 19.23
C MET A 1 16.06 25.81 19.46
N SER A 2 15.22 25.76 18.40
CA SER A 2 13.91 25.13 18.44
C SER A 2 14.13 23.64 18.57
N GLN A 3 13.65 23.02 19.65
CA GLN A 3 13.51 21.58 19.77
C GLN A 3 12.59 21.14 18.62
N GLN A 4 13.14 20.59 17.57
CA GLN A 4 12.41 19.88 16.55
C GLN A 4 11.78 18.67 17.27
N GLN A 5 10.47 18.71 17.54
CA GLN A 5 9.74 17.56 18.04
C GLN A 5 10.06 16.41 17.08
N ALA A 6 10.60 15.31 17.61
CA ALA A 6 10.87 14.11 16.84
C ALA A 6 9.55 13.69 16.17
N LYS A 7 9.54 13.73 14.84
CA LYS A 7 8.37 13.27 14.05
C LYS A 7 8.22 11.77 14.30
N ASN A 8 7.09 11.34 14.85
CA ASN A 8 6.79 9.91 14.96
C ASN A 8 6.41 9.36 13.59
N ILE A 9 7.31 8.64 12.98
CA ILE A 9 7.11 8.04 11.64
C ILE A 9 6.14 6.88 11.75
N GLN A 10 5.10 6.90 10.95
CA GLN A 10 4.06 5.88 10.92
C GLN A 10 4.37 4.82 9.87
N LEU A 11 4.32 3.55 10.27
CA LEU A 11 4.47 2.43 9.34
C LEU A 11 3.11 1.89 8.94
N GLU A 12 2.87 1.85 7.62
CA GLU A 12 1.84 1.03 6.99
C GLU A 12 2.45 -0.30 6.55
N VAL A 13 1.80 -1.40 6.89
CA VAL A 13 2.24 -2.73 6.46
C VAL A 13 1.31 -3.29 5.40
N CYS A 14 1.87 -3.65 4.24
CA CYS A 14 1.17 -4.41 3.20
C CYS A 14 1.04 -5.88 3.62
N ALA A 15 -0.17 -6.32 3.87
CA ALA A 15 -0.48 -7.65 4.39
C ALA A 15 -1.30 -8.45 3.37
N ASN A 16 -0.81 -9.65 3.01
CA ASN A 16 -1.43 -10.55 2.04
C ASN A 16 -2.43 -11.54 2.65
N SER A 17 -2.72 -11.40 3.93
CA SER A 17 -3.63 -12.28 4.65
C SER A 17 -4.03 -11.66 5.99
N VAL A 18 -5.10 -12.18 6.59
CA VAL A 18 -5.52 -11.80 7.94
C VAL A 18 -4.44 -12.12 8.98
N ALA A 19 -3.71 -13.22 8.82
CA ALA A 19 -2.61 -13.59 9.71
C ALA A 19 -1.45 -12.57 9.62
N SER A 20 -1.08 -12.14 8.40
CA SER A 20 -0.10 -11.07 8.18
C SER A 20 -0.55 -9.74 8.77
N ALA A 21 -1.85 -9.41 8.64
CA ALA A 21 -2.42 -8.20 9.22
C ALA A 21 -2.36 -8.18 10.76
N ILE A 22 -2.62 -9.32 11.41
CA ILE A 22 -2.48 -9.47 12.86
C ILE A 22 -1.01 -9.34 13.26
N ALA A 23 -0.08 -9.98 12.54
CA ALA A 23 1.35 -9.86 12.80
C ALA A 23 1.85 -8.42 12.66
N ALA A 24 1.34 -7.67 11.69
CA ALA A 24 1.62 -6.24 11.54
C ALA A 24 1.16 -5.43 12.75
N GLN A 25 -0.05 -5.68 13.23
CA GLN A 25 -0.59 -5.07 14.46
C GLN A 25 0.26 -5.40 15.67
N ASP A 26 0.62 -6.67 15.88
CA ASP A 26 1.44 -7.14 17.00
C ASP A 26 2.87 -6.57 16.95
N GLY A 27 3.32 -6.23 15.75
CA GLY A 27 4.57 -5.52 15.49
C GLY A 27 4.52 -4.02 15.77
N GLY A 28 3.34 -3.44 15.98
CA GLY A 28 3.14 -2.03 16.27
C GLY A 28 2.90 -1.15 15.02
N ALA A 29 2.51 -1.74 13.90
CA ALA A 29 2.12 -0.97 12.72
C ALA A 29 0.97 0.00 13.03
N PHE A 30 1.03 1.19 12.45
CA PHE A 30 -0.05 2.18 12.58
C PHE A 30 -1.26 1.80 11.72
N ARG A 31 -1.00 1.23 10.53
CA ARG A 31 -2.01 0.87 9.54
C ARG A 31 -1.61 -0.40 8.80
N VAL A 32 -2.60 -1.13 8.35
CA VAL A 32 -2.46 -2.22 7.40
C VAL A 32 -3.11 -1.83 6.09
N GLU A 33 -2.40 -2.08 4.98
CA GLU A 33 -3.01 -2.23 3.66
C GLU A 33 -3.26 -3.72 3.44
N LEU A 34 -4.53 -4.14 3.47
CA LEU A 34 -4.89 -5.52 3.18
C LEU A 34 -5.02 -5.71 1.67
N CYS A 35 -4.31 -6.68 1.14
CA CYS A 35 -4.33 -7.04 -0.27
C CYS A 35 -4.24 -8.55 -0.44
N ASP A 36 -4.46 -9.02 -1.65
CA ASP A 36 -4.19 -10.39 -2.07
C ASP A 36 -3.16 -10.37 -3.20
N ASN A 37 -2.64 -11.54 -3.61
CA ASN A 37 -1.81 -11.71 -4.80
C ASN A 37 -0.65 -10.69 -4.90
N LEU A 38 0.13 -10.53 -3.83
CA LEU A 38 1.26 -9.58 -3.77
C LEU A 38 2.34 -9.81 -4.83
N GLU A 39 2.47 -11.04 -5.30
CA GLU A 39 3.41 -11.41 -6.35
C GLU A 39 3.11 -10.72 -7.68
N ALA A 40 1.83 -10.47 -7.94
CA ALA A 40 1.36 -9.69 -9.10
C ALA A 40 1.19 -8.18 -8.80
N GLY A 41 1.77 -7.70 -7.70
CA GLY A 41 1.69 -6.31 -7.27
C GLY A 41 0.45 -5.97 -6.45
N GLY A 42 -0.27 -6.98 -5.97
CA GLY A 42 -1.48 -6.84 -5.15
C GLY A 42 -2.78 -6.75 -5.96
N THR A 43 -3.82 -7.37 -5.45
CA THR A 43 -5.22 -7.24 -5.94
C THR A 43 -6.16 -7.07 -4.75
N THR A 44 -7.42 -6.73 -5.01
CA THR A 44 -8.46 -6.65 -3.97
C THR A 44 -8.58 -7.99 -3.25
N PRO A 45 -8.51 -8.03 -1.90
CA PRO A 45 -8.72 -9.26 -1.14
C PRO A 45 -10.20 -9.69 -1.18
N SER A 46 -10.46 -10.96 -0.92
CA SER A 46 -11.84 -11.43 -0.83
C SER A 46 -12.62 -10.70 0.28
N PHE A 47 -13.92 -10.52 0.09
CA PHE A 47 -14.78 -9.89 1.11
C PHE A 47 -14.72 -10.62 2.47
N GLY A 48 -14.56 -11.95 2.47
CA GLY A 48 -14.36 -12.73 3.69
C GLY A 48 -13.06 -12.35 4.43
N GLN A 49 -11.98 -12.10 3.71
CA GLN A 49 -10.72 -11.61 4.32
C GLN A 49 -10.91 -10.22 4.92
N ILE A 50 -11.60 -9.31 4.22
CA ILE A 50 -11.88 -7.93 4.70
C ILE A 50 -12.67 -7.98 6.02
N LEU A 51 -13.78 -8.74 6.06
CA LEU A 51 -14.60 -8.89 7.26
C LEU A 51 -13.81 -9.47 8.45
N MET A 52 -13.02 -10.51 8.20
CA MET A 52 -12.22 -11.13 9.25
C MET A 52 -11.10 -10.22 9.73
N ALA A 53 -10.43 -9.49 8.83
CA ALA A 53 -9.43 -8.51 9.22
C ALA A 53 -10.06 -7.41 10.07
N ARG A 54 -11.19 -6.81 9.64
CA ARG A 54 -11.85 -5.77 10.44
C ARG A 54 -12.25 -6.24 11.82
N LYS A 55 -12.74 -7.47 11.95
CA LYS A 55 -13.15 -8.06 13.24
C LYS A 55 -11.99 -8.23 14.21
N LEU A 56 -10.79 -8.52 13.72
CA LEU A 56 -9.62 -8.91 14.53
C LEU A 56 -8.60 -7.79 14.73
N LEU A 57 -8.65 -6.76 13.88
CA LEU A 57 -7.73 -5.63 13.98
C LEU A 57 -8.33 -4.49 14.80
N HIS A 58 -7.45 -3.82 15.55
CA HIS A 58 -7.77 -2.59 16.30
C HIS A 58 -7.06 -1.36 15.72
N ILE A 59 -6.13 -1.57 14.80
CA ILE A 59 -5.43 -0.52 14.05
C ILE A 59 -6.19 -0.16 12.76
N LYS A 60 -5.69 0.84 12.04
CA LYS A 60 -6.28 1.27 10.78
C LYS A 60 -6.21 0.17 9.73
N LEU A 61 -7.35 -0.14 9.10
CA LEU A 61 -7.47 -1.09 8.01
C LEU A 61 -7.81 -0.37 6.72
N PHE A 62 -6.86 -0.31 5.80
CA PHE A 62 -7.04 0.12 4.43
C PHE A 62 -7.08 -1.11 3.52
N VAL A 63 -7.87 -1.05 2.46
CA VAL A 63 -8.06 -2.18 1.53
C VAL A 63 -7.66 -1.76 0.13
N LEU A 64 -6.84 -2.57 -0.52
CA LEU A 64 -6.47 -2.37 -1.91
C LEU A 64 -7.68 -2.64 -2.81
N ILE A 65 -8.04 -1.66 -3.62
CA ILE A 65 -9.09 -1.74 -4.65
C ILE A 65 -8.42 -1.80 -6.02
N ARG A 66 -8.14 -3.01 -6.47
CA ARG A 66 -7.47 -3.33 -7.73
C ARG A 66 -7.99 -4.67 -8.23
N PRO A 67 -8.91 -4.68 -9.22
CA PRO A 67 -9.68 -5.88 -9.59
C PRO A 67 -8.82 -6.95 -10.28
N ARG A 68 -7.70 -6.59 -10.85
CA ARG A 68 -6.77 -7.48 -11.56
C ARG A 68 -5.33 -7.01 -11.50
N ALA A 69 -4.41 -7.90 -11.76
CA ALA A 69 -3.00 -7.61 -12.02
C ALA A 69 -2.80 -6.91 -13.39
N GLY A 70 -1.57 -6.53 -13.70
CA GLY A 70 -1.18 -5.85 -14.92
C GLY A 70 -1.21 -4.33 -14.76
N ASP A 71 -1.63 -3.63 -15.80
CA ASP A 71 -1.67 -2.17 -15.86
C ASP A 71 -2.78 -1.54 -14.98
N PHE A 72 -2.92 -0.23 -15.09
CA PHE A 72 -3.90 0.56 -14.34
C PHE A 72 -4.94 1.25 -15.26
N LEU A 73 -5.03 0.79 -16.51
CA LEU A 73 -6.06 1.17 -17.47
C LEU A 73 -7.21 0.18 -17.39
N TYR A 74 -8.34 0.57 -16.82
CA TYR A 74 -9.44 -0.32 -16.52
C TYR A 74 -10.61 -0.15 -17.51
N SER A 75 -11.24 -1.29 -17.84
CA SER A 75 -12.52 -1.30 -18.55
C SER A 75 -13.66 -0.77 -17.70
N ASP A 76 -14.84 -0.53 -18.30
CA ASP A 76 -16.02 -0.14 -17.53
C ASP A 76 -16.42 -1.25 -16.53
N THR A 77 -16.30 -2.52 -16.92
CA THR A 77 -16.57 -3.66 -16.03
C THR A 77 -15.57 -3.71 -14.86
N ASP A 78 -14.27 -3.50 -15.10
CA ASP A 78 -13.28 -3.42 -14.01
C ASP A 78 -13.65 -2.28 -13.04
N TYR A 79 -14.06 -1.14 -13.58
CA TYR A 79 -14.47 0.01 -12.76
C TYR A 79 -15.72 -0.29 -11.93
N ASP A 80 -16.73 -0.95 -12.49
CA ASP A 80 -17.94 -1.35 -11.76
C ASP A 80 -17.60 -2.31 -10.60
N ILE A 81 -16.63 -3.21 -10.80
CA ILE A 81 -16.10 -4.08 -9.75
C ILE A 81 -15.42 -3.23 -8.66
N MET A 82 -14.56 -2.29 -9.04
CA MET A 82 -13.89 -1.40 -8.08
C MET A 82 -14.90 -0.61 -7.24
N ALA A 83 -15.94 -0.06 -7.87
CA ALA A 83 -17.00 0.67 -7.17
C ALA A 83 -17.80 -0.25 -6.21
N ALA A 84 -18.03 -1.52 -6.58
CA ALA A 84 -18.64 -2.50 -5.70
C ALA A 84 -17.73 -2.83 -4.51
N ASP A 85 -16.43 -3.00 -4.73
CA ASP A 85 -15.45 -3.27 -3.67
C ASP A 85 -15.33 -2.11 -2.68
N VAL A 86 -15.41 -0.85 -3.14
CA VAL A 86 -15.48 0.33 -2.24
C VAL A 86 -16.72 0.25 -1.35
N ARG A 87 -17.90 -0.11 -1.90
CA ARG A 87 -19.12 -0.30 -1.10
C ARG A 87 -18.94 -1.41 -0.06
N ASN A 88 -18.33 -2.51 -0.44
CA ASN A 88 -18.01 -3.61 0.48
C ASN A 88 -17.09 -3.16 1.63
N CYS A 89 -16.10 -2.33 1.35
CA CYS A 89 -15.22 -1.76 2.39
C CYS A 89 -15.98 -0.84 3.36
N ILE A 90 -16.90 -0.02 2.84
CA ILE A 90 -17.78 0.84 3.65
C ILE A 90 -18.65 -0.02 4.57
N GLU A 91 -19.32 -1.04 4.03
CA GLU A 91 -20.16 -1.97 4.79
C GLU A 91 -19.37 -2.71 5.87
N ALA A 92 -18.16 -3.15 5.54
CA ALA A 92 -17.29 -3.85 6.49
C ALA A 92 -16.74 -2.93 7.61
N GLY A 93 -16.88 -1.61 7.50
CA GLY A 93 -16.34 -0.65 8.45
C GLY A 93 -14.83 -0.49 8.37
N CYS A 94 -14.26 -0.56 7.18
CA CYS A 94 -12.86 -0.26 6.94
C CYS A 94 -12.54 1.21 7.21
N ASP A 95 -11.28 1.53 7.48
CA ASP A 95 -10.83 2.90 7.72
C ASP A 95 -10.41 3.62 6.44
N GLY A 96 -10.18 2.90 5.35
CA GLY A 96 -9.79 3.51 4.09
C GLY A 96 -9.69 2.54 2.92
N ILE A 97 -9.45 3.11 1.75
CA ILE A 97 -9.20 2.40 0.49
C ILE A 97 -7.89 2.86 -0.14
N VAL A 98 -7.30 1.96 -0.92
CA VAL A 98 -6.10 2.22 -1.73
C VAL A 98 -6.44 1.92 -3.18
N THR A 99 -6.34 2.89 -4.08
CA THR A 99 -6.73 2.75 -5.48
C THR A 99 -5.94 3.69 -6.38
N GLY A 100 -6.10 3.58 -7.70
CA GLY A 100 -5.47 4.47 -8.67
C GLY A 100 -5.75 3.98 -10.09
N LEU A 101 -6.23 4.88 -10.93
CA LEU A 101 -6.60 4.60 -12.32
C LEU A 101 -5.88 5.57 -13.24
N LEU A 102 -5.40 5.04 -14.38
CA LEU A 102 -4.70 5.82 -15.40
C LEU A 102 -5.42 5.72 -16.74
N ASN A 103 -5.24 6.75 -17.55
CA ASN A 103 -5.58 6.79 -18.96
C ASN A 103 -4.49 6.12 -19.81
N THR A 104 -4.77 5.89 -21.10
CA THR A 104 -3.84 5.29 -22.06
C THR A 104 -2.55 6.09 -22.25
N ASP A 105 -2.58 7.38 -22.00
CA ASP A 105 -1.44 8.30 -22.12
C ASP A 105 -0.63 8.44 -20.80
N GLY A 106 -1.00 7.66 -19.77
CA GLY A 106 -0.35 7.69 -18.46
C GLY A 106 -0.75 8.87 -17.57
N THR A 107 -1.79 9.63 -17.95
CA THR A 107 -2.40 10.62 -17.05
C THR A 107 -3.37 9.97 -16.07
N VAL A 108 -3.69 10.65 -14.97
CA VAL A 108 -4.68 10.16 -13.99
C VAL A 108 -6.08 10.18 -14.60
N ASP A 109 -6.83 9.07 -14.50
CA ASP A 109 -8.27 9.04 -14.84
C ASP A 109 -9.07 9.80 -13.77
N LYS A 110 -9.07 11.13 -13.90
CA LYS A 110 -9.69 12.03 -12.90
C LYS A 110 -11.18 11.75 -12.69
N PRO A 111 -12.02 11.55 -13.72
CA PRO A 111 -13.45 11.31 -13.51
C PRO A 111 -13.72 10.09 -12.60
N ARG A 112 -13.13 8.94 -12.93
CA ARG A 112 -13.34 7.70 -12.18
C ARG A 112 -12.68 7.73 -10.80
N CYS A 113 -11.49 8.28 -10.68
CA CYS A 113 -10.83 8.48 -9.38
C CYS A 113 -11.66 9.37 -8.46
N LEU A 114 -12.22 10.49 -8.97
CA LEU A 114 -13.04 11.41 -8.19
C LEU A 114 -14.29 10.73 -7.63
N GLU A 115 -14.93 9.86 -8.40
CA GLU A 115 -16.12 9.14 -7.97
C GLU A 115 -15.79 8.17 -6.82
N LEU A 116 -14.72 7.37 -6.94
CA LEU A 116 -14.29 6.45 -5.88
C LEU A 116 -13.89 7.22 -4.60
N VAL A 117 -13.17 8.33 -4.74
CA VAL A 117 -12.80 9.19 -3.60
C VAL A 117 -14.04 9.75 -2.92
N ARG A 118 -15.01 10.27 -3.68
CA ARG A 118 -16.26 10.79 -3.13
C ARG A 118 -17.04 9.72 -2.37
N MET A 119 -17.16 8.53 -2.94
CA MET A 119 -17.80 7.40 -2.26
C MET A 119 -17.13 7.10 -0.92
N ALA A 120 -15.81 7.00 -0.89
CA ALA A 120 -15.05 6.75 0.35
C ALA A 120 -15.21 7.89 1.36
N LYS A 121 -15.01 9.14 0.93
CA LYS A 121 -15.06 10.32 1.80
C LYS A 121 -16.45 10.58 2.40
N GLN A 122 -17.51 10.26 1.68
CA GLN A 122 -18.90 10.40 2.18
C GLN A 122 -19.11 9.57 3.46
N TRP A 123 -18.34 8.50 3.65
CA TRP A 123 -18.40 7.62 4.82
C TRP A 123 -17.18 7.76 5.75
N GLY A 124 -16.38 8.80 5.55
CA GLY A 124 -15.24 9.10 6.41
C GLY A 124 -14.03 8.20 6.20
N LEU A 125 -13.96 7.44 5.10
CA LEU A 125 -12.80 6.60 4.79
C LEU A 125 -11.64 7.46 4.29
N GLY A 126 -10.42 7.09 4.71
CA GLY A 126 -9.20 7.61 4.12
C GLY A 126 -8.95 7.04 2.72
N THR A 127 -8.19 7.79 1.91
CA THR A 127 -7.90 7.42 0.53
C THR A 127 -6.42 7.51 0.22
N THR A 128 -5.87 6.47 -0.40
CA THR A 128 -4.48 6.42 -0.88
C THR A 128 -4.46 6.18 -2.38
N PHE A 129 -3.73 7.02 -3.13
CA PHE A 129 -3.39 6.72 -4.51
C PHE A 129 -2.15 5.82 -4.51
N HIS A 130 -2.29 4.60 -5.05
CA HIS A 130 -1.24 3.58 -4.99
C HIS A 130 -0.16 3.78 -6.06
N ARG A 131 0.71 2.77 -6.23
CA ARG A 131 1.86 2.81 -7.14
C ARG A 131 1.52 2.95 -8.65
N ALA A 132 0.25 3.09 -9.04
CA ALA A 132 -0.08 3.62 -10.35
C ALA A 132 0.56 5.00 -10.58
N PHE A 133 0.83 5.76 -9.51
CA PHE A 133 1.59 6.99 -9.53
C PHE A 133 2.99 6.83 -10.15
N ASP A 134 3.65 5.71 -9.88
CA ASP A 134 4.98 5.42 -10.45
C ASP A 134 4.96 5.18 -11.96
N MET A 135 3.78 4.94 -12.53
CA MET A 135 3.54 4.73 -13.97
C MET A 135 2.98 5.96 -14.67
N CYS A 136 2.77 7.07 -13.96
CA CYS A 136 2.32 8.31 -14.57
C CYS A 136 3.38 8.88 -15.53
N ALA A 137 2.94 9.42 -16.66
CA ALA A 137 3.82 10.06 -17.64
C ALA A 137 4.54 11.28 -17.07
N ASP A 138 3.87 12.04 -16.21
CA ASP A 138 4.42 13.17 -15.46
C ASP A 138 3.97 13.07 -14.00
N GLN A 139 4.89 12.73 -13.10
CA GLN A 139 4.60 12.59 -11.68
C GLN A 139 4.29 13.93 -10.99
N TYR A 140 4.80 15.04 -11.49
CA TYR A 140 4.51 16.34 -10.88
C TYR A 140 3.12 16.85 -11.24
N GLN A 141 2.69 16.63 -12.49
CA GLN A 141 1.30 16.90 -12.88
C GLN A 141 0.33 15.95 -12.16
N ALA A 142 0.67 14.66 -12.07
CA ALA A 142 -0.12 13.68 -11.35
C ALA A 142 -0.26 14.02 -9.85
N LEU A 143 0.78 14.55 -9.20
CA LEU A 143 0.71 15.04 -7.82
C LEU A 143 -0.39 16.11 -7.66
N GLU A 144 -0.42 17.12 -8.53
CA GLU A 144 -1.42 18.19 -8.45
C GLU A 144 -2.84 17.65 -8.74
N ASP A 145 -2.98 16.78 -9.74
CA ASP A 145 -4.26 16.15 -10.06
C ASP A 145 -4.81 15.33 -8.88
N ILE A 146 -3.96 14.55 -8.21
CA ILE A 146 -4.35 13.72 -7.07
C ILE A 146 -4.70 14.56 -5.84
N ILE A 147 -4.00 15.67 -5.62
CA ILE A 147 -4.34 16.65 -4.59
C ILE A 147 -5.73 17.26 -4.88
N GLU A 148 -5.98 17.70 -6.12
CA GLU A 148 -7.27 18.25 -6.54
C GLU A 148 -8.43 17.27 -6.35
N LEU A 149 -8.18 15.98 -6.57
CA LEU A 149 -9.15 14.90 -6.37
C LEU A 149 -9.46 14.62 -4.90
N GLY A 150 -8.65 15.11 -3.97
CA GLY A 150 -8.88 14.99 -2.53
C GLY A 150 -8.40 13.68 -1.91
N PHE A 151 -7.41 13.02 -2.51
CA PHE A 151 -6.70 11.91 -1.84
C PHE A 151 -5.94 12.41 -0.62
N ASP A 152 -5.79 11.54 0.40
CA ASP A 152 -5.03 11.88 1.61
C ASP A 152 -3.54 11.58 1.47
N ARG A 153 -3.17 10.59 0.64
CA ARG A 153 -1.78 10.17 0.44
C ARG A 153 -1.52 9.57 -0.92
N ILE A 154 -0.24 9.56 -1.28
CA ILE A 154 0.32 8.88 -2.45
C ILE A 154 1.35 7.88 -1.98
N LEU A 155 1.19 6.61 -2.38
CA LEU A 155 2.21 5.57 -2.24
C LEU A 155 3.07 5.54 -3.49
N THR A 156 4.39 5.71 -3.33
CA THR A 156 5.32 5.79 -4.47
C THR A 156 6.70 5.23 -4.14
N SER A 157 7.41 4.78 -5.15
CA SER A 157 8.86 4.53 -5.10
C SER A 157 9.67 5.61 -5.84
N GLY A 158 9.03 6.75 -6.18
CA GLY A 158 9.67 7.80 -7.00
C GLY A 158 9.89 7.37 -8.44
N GLY A 159 9.04 6.46 -8.98
CA GLY A 159 9.17 5.92 -10.34
C GLY A 159 10.40 5.03 -10.54
N LYS A 160 10.92 4.43 -9.46
CA LYS A 160 12.08 3.53 -9.49
C LYS A 160 11.69 2.15 -8.95
N THR A 161 12.62 1.21 -9.03
CA THR A 161 12.41 -0.15 -8.51
C THR A 161 12.23 -0.14 -7.00
N THR A 162 13.03 0.66 -6.30
CA THR A 162 12.96 0.81 -4.84
C THR A 162 12.80 2.28 -4.44
N ALA A 163 12.23 2.52 -3.25
CA ALA A 163 12.09 3.85 -2.67
C ALA A 163 13.46 4.53 -2.43
N MET A 164 14.50 3.76 -2.12
CA MET A 164 15.87 4.30 -1.95
C MET A 164 16.41 4.84 -3.26
N GLU A 165 16.26 4.12 -4.38
CA GLU A 165 16.65 4.60 -5.71
C GLU A 165 15.87 5.85 -6.13
N GLY A 166 14.61 5.95 -5.73
CA GLY A 166 13.73 7.10 -6.01
C GLY A 166 13.77 8.20 -4.97
N SER A 167 14.61 8.11 -3.95
CA SER A 167 14.60 9.02 -2.79
C SER A 167 14.70 10.50 -3.15
N THR A 168 15.48 10.85 -4.16
CA THR A 168 15.58 12.24 -4.65
C THR A 168 14.26 12.75 -5.21
N ILE A 169 13.56 11.94 -5.99
CA ILE A 169 12.23 12.30 -6.53
C ILE A 169 11.22 12.39 -5.39
N ILE A 170 11.25 11.44 -4.45
CA ILE A 170 10.37 11.44 -3.27
C ILE A 170 10.57 12.72 -2.45
N ALA A 171 11.82 13.14 -2.20
CA ALA A 171 12.10 14.40 -1.50
C ALA A 171 11.50 15.61 -2.23
N HIS A 172 11.66 15.71 -3.55
CA HIS A 172 11.04 16.78 -4.35
C HIS A 172 9.51 16.73 -4.33
N LEU A 173 8.92 15.52 -4.32
CA LEU A 173 7.46 15.37 -4.19
C LEU A 173 6.98 15.85 -2.81
N VAL A 174 7.71 15.56 -1.74
CA VAL A 174 7.41 16.06 -0.38
C VAL A 174 7.45 17.60 -0.34
N GLU A 175 8.50 18.19 -0.92
CA GLU A 175 8.62 19.64 -1.03
C GLU A 175 7.45 20.25 -1.82
N LYS A 176 7.16 19.73 -3.00
CA LYS A 176 6.06 20.23 -3.85
C LYS A 176 4.68 19.99 -3.26
N ALA A 177 4.48 18.88 -2.57
CA ALA A 177 3.24 18.60 -1.86
C ALA A 177 2.94 19.66 -0.78
N ALA A 178 3.98 20.24 -0.15
CA ALA A 178 3.88 21.32 0.84
C ALA A 178 2.83 21.03 1.93
N GLY A 179 2.70 19.77 2.36
CA GLY A 179 1.75 19.33 3.37
C GLY A 179 0.29 19.19 2.91
N ARG A 180 0.00 19.42 1.62
CA ARG A 180 -1.36 19.27 1.05
C ARG A 180 -1.80 17.81 0.92
N ILE A 181 -0.83 16.89 0.82
CA ILE A 181 -1.03 15.45 0.72
C ILE A 181 0.18 14.75 1.33
N ILE A 182 0.00 13.54 1.88
CA ILE A 182 1.08 12.74 2.42
C ILE A 182 1.77 11.97 1.29
N ILE A 183 3.10 12.11 1.18
CA ILE A 183 3.92 11.26 0.32
C ILE A 183 4.45 10.11 1.16
N MET A 184 4.05 8.89 0.82
CA MET A 184 4.40 7.67 1.55
C MET A 184 5.27 6.79 0.66
N PRO A 185 6.60 6.72 0.90
CA PRO A 185 7.47 5.84 0.15
C PRO A 185 7.17 4.37 0.43
N GLY A 186 7.26 3.55 -0.61
CA GLY A 186 7.15 2.10 -0.53
C GLY A 186 8.02 1.40 -1.59
N SER A 187 8.19 0.11 -1.46
CA SER A 187 9.08 -0.77 -2.20
C SER A 187 10.50 -0.80 -1.65
N GLY A 188 10.90 -1.97 -1.15
CA GLY A 188 12.27 -2.25 -0.68
C GLY A 188 12.64 -1.59 0.64
N ILE A 189 11.68 -1.14 1.44
CA ILE A 189 11.95 -0.56 2.77
C ILE A 189 12.16 -1.68 3.79
N THR A 190 13.27 -1.57 4.52
CA THR A 190 13.71 -2.48 5.58
C THR A 190 14.25 -1.67 6.77
N ASP A 191 14.56 -2.34 7.87
CA ASP A 191 15.25 -1.76 9.03
C ASP A 191 16.63 -1.18 8.70
N HIS A 192 17.29 -1.66 7.63
CA HIS A 192 18.61 -1.20 7.22
C HIS A 192 18.59 0.13 6.45
N ASN A 193 17.45 0.54 5.89
CA ASN A 193 17.37 1.75 5.06
C ASN A 193 16.26 2.73 5.47
N ALA A 194 15.39 2.37 6.40
CA ALA A 194 14.26 3.21 6.80
C ALA A 194 14.72 4.55 7.40
N ALA A 195 15.75 4.54 8.26
CA ALA A 195 16.28 5.77 8.86
C ALA A 195 16.81 6.75 7.81
N ASP A 196 17.66 6.27 6.90
CA ASP A 196 18.28 7.10 5.85
C ASP A 196 17.21 7.67 4.90
N LEU A 197 16.23 6.82 4.52
CA LEU A 197 15.13 7.24 3.65
C LEU A 197 14.29 8.35 4.28
N VAL A 198 13.87 8.16 5.53
CA VAL A 198 13.07 9.15 6.28
C VAL A 198 13.84 10.44 6.46
N HIS A 199 15.11 10.35 6.87
CA HIS A 199 15.94 11.52 7.10
C HIS A 199 16.16 12.33 5.81
N TYR A 200 16.45 11.64 4.71
CA TYR A 200 16.71 12.29 3.42
C TYR A 200 15.47 12.90 2.79
N THR A 201 14.33 12.22 2.87
CA THR A 201 13.10 12.62 2.16
C THR A 201 12.17 13.51 2.99
N GLY A 202 12.29 13.47 4.32
CA GLY A 202 11.45 14.23 5.25
C GLY A 202 9.99 13.72 5.35
N VAL A 203 9.72 12.50 4.89
CA VAL A 203 8.38 11.87 4.97
C VAL A 203 7.96 11.61 6.41
N THR A 204 6.68 11.39 6.62
CA THR A 204 6.06 11.10 7.93
C THR A 204 5.40 9.73 7.99
N GLU A 205 5.19 9.10 6.84
CA GLU A 205 4.66 7.75 6.71
C GLU A 205 5.56 6.94 5.78
N ILE A 206 5.72 5.65 6.05
CA ILE A 206 6.43 4.69 5.19
C ILE A 206 5.60 3.43 5.01
N HIS A 207 5.83 2.71 3.90
CA HIS A 207 5.10 1.50 3.55
C HIS A 207 6.07 0.33 3.32
N ALA A 208 5.86 -0.79 4.01
CA ALA A 208 6.68 -1.99 3.87
C ALA A 208 5.84 -3.26 4.02
N SER A 209 6.33 -4.39 3.49
CA SER A 209 5.66 -5.69 3.68
C SER A 209 6.20 -6.48 4.88
N ALA A 210 7.45 -6.25 5.29
CA ALA A 210 8.12 -6.95 6.37
C ALA A 210 7.97 -8.49 6.29
N ARG A 211 7.99 -9.04 5.06
CA ARG A 211 7.67 -10.46 4.80
C ARG A 211 8.82 -11.39 5.16
N THR A 212 8.42 -12.62 5.51
CA THR A 212 9.29 -13.78 5.60
C THR A 212 8.57 -14.98 4.99
N ASN A 213 9.30 -15.83 4.29
CA ASN A 213 8.75 -17.07 3.73
C ASN A 213 8.71 -18.14 4.82
N VAL A 214 7.53 -18.76 5.00
CA VAL A 214 7.32 -19.86 5.95
C VAL A 214 7.11 -21.14 5.14
N PRO A 215 7.94 -22.16 5.32
CA PRO A 215 7.80 -23.43 4.63
C PRO A 215 6.44 -24.09 4.93
N SER A 216 5.91 -24.79 3.93
CA SER A 216 4.68 -25.57 4.09
C SER A 216 4.85 -26.67 5.16
N LYS A 217 3.80 -26.87 5.95
CA LYS A 217 3.68 -28.00 6.90
C LYS A 217 3.11 -29.26 6.23
N MET A 218 2.76 -29.22 4.95
CA MET A 218 2.27 -30.39 4.21
C MET A 218 3.37 -31.44 4.12
N LYS A 219 3.00 -32.70 4.42
CA LYS A 219 3.91 -33.84 4.35
C LYS A 219 3.95 -34.49 2.98
N VAL A 220 2.92 -34.26 2.16
CA VAL A 220 2.83 -34.81 0.81
C VAL A 220 3.13 -33.69 -0.17
N LYS A 221 4.06 -33.94 -1.10
CA LYS A 221 4.46 -33.06 -2.16
C LYS A 221 4.35 -33.80 -3.49
N ASN A 222 3.84 -33.16 -4.52
CA ASN A 222 3.84 -33.69 -5.87
C ASN A 222 4.79 -32.83 -6.73
N ASP A 223 5.99 -33.32 -6.93
CA ASP A 223 7.05 -32.61 -7.68
C ASP A 223 6.81 -32.56 -9.20
N HIS A 224 5.74 -33.20 -9.68
CA HIS A 224 5.35 -33.17 -11.10
C HIS A 224 4.35 -32.05 -11.43
N ILE A 225 3.84 -31.35 -10.43
CA ILE A 225 2.85 -30.28 -10.63
C ILE A 225 3.46 -28.96 -10.18
N ILE A 226 3.40 -27.97 -11.08
CA ILE A 226 3.73 -26.57 -10.79
C ILE A 226 2.40 -25.83 -10.69
N MET A 227 2.12 -25.23 -9.54
CA MET A 227 0.95 -24.39 -9.33
C MET A 227 1.41 -22.94 -9.14
N GLY A 228 1.06 -22.08 -10.10
CA GLY A 228 1.45 -20.67 -10.09
C GLY A 228 2.90 -20.42 -10.51
N ASP A 229 3.35 -19.18 -10.44
CA ASP A 229 4.73 -18.78 -10.71
C ASP A 229 5.61 -19.17 -9.54
N ASN A 230 6.66 -19.92 -9.82
CA ASN A 230 7.50 -20.60 -8.83
C ASN A 230 8.24 -19.66 -7.88
N PHE A 231 7.99 -19.81 -6.59
CA PHE A 231 8.88 -19.32 -5.54
C PHE A 231 9.36 -20.48 -4.67
N GLY A 232 10.61 -20.87 -4.82
CA GLY A 232 11.25 -21.93 -4.03
C GLY A 232 10.66 -23.31 -4.32
N ASP A 233 10.24 -24.03 -3.27
CA ASP A 233 9.61 -25.35 -3.38
C ASP A 233 8.11 -25.30 -3.77
N GLY A 234 7.60 -24.10 -4.09
CA GLY A 234 6.21 -23.86 -4.53
C GLY A 234 5.13 -24.08 -3.47
N LEU A 235 5.48 -24.37 -2.23
CA LEU A 235 4.55 -24.67 -1.15
C LEU A 235 4.69 -23.74 0.06
N GLY A 236 5.74 -22.91 0.12
CA GLY A 236 5.93 -21.92 1.17
C GLY A 236 4.91 -20.78 1.03
N VAL A 237 4.57 -20.13 2.14
CA VAL A 237 3.67 -18.98 2.19
C VAL A 237 4.41 -17.81 2.81
N ASP A 238 4.30 -16.64 2.20
CA ASP A 238 4.84 -15.40 2.75
C ASP A 238 3.91 -14.84 3.81
N TYR A 239 4.45 -14.56 4.99
CA TYR A 239 3.76 -13.87 6.08
C TYR A 239 4.55 -12.65 6.54
N THR A 240 3.86 -11.67 7.08
CA THR A 240 4.49 -10.56 7.79
C THR A 240 5.15 -11.05 9.08
N ASP A 241 6.41 -10.64 9.30
CA ASP A 241 7.17 -10.98 10.50
C ASP A 241 7.09 -9.85 11.53
N VAL A 242 6.59 -10.16 12.72
CA VAL A 242 6.41 -9.21 13.84
C VAL A 242 7.73 -8.50 14.19
N ASN A 243 8.86 -9.22 14.19
CA ASN A 243 10.15 -8.65 14.57
C ASN A 243 10.68 -7.69 13.49
N LYS A 244 10.47 -8.02 12.20
CA LYS A 244 10.81 -7.11 11.10
C LYS A 244 9.97 -5.82 11.17
N VAL A 245 8.68 -5.91 11.48
CA VAL A 245 7.82 -4.74 11.69
C VAL A 245 8.38 -3.86 12.80
N LYS A 246 8.70 -4.43 13.97
CA LYS A 246 9.31 -3.71 15.11
C LYS A 246 10.64 -3.07 14.73
N ALA A 247 11.50 -3.80 14.02
CA ALA A 247 12.81 -3.32 13.60
C ALA A 247 12.69 -2.12 12.65
N ILE A 248 11.79 -2.17 11.66
CA ILE A 248 11.54 -1.06 10.74
C ILE A 248 11.02 0.18 11.48
N ILE A 249 10.06 0.02 12.40
CA ILE A 249 9.53 1.14 13.20
C ILE A 249 10.64 1.77 14.05
N THR A 250 11.45 0.94 14.70
CA THR A 250 12.57 1.42 15.53
C THR A 250 13.58 2.19 14.68
N ALA A 251 13.99 1.65 13.53
CA ALA A 251 14.93 2.31 12.62
C ALA A 251 14.38 3.63 12.06
N ALA A 252 13.12 3.65 11.64
CA ALA A 252 12.49 4.86 11.08
C ALA A 252 12.36 6.01 12.09
N ASN A 253 12.42 5.71 13.39
CA ASN A 253 12.27 6.68 14.48
C ASN A 253 13.59 6.92 15.26
N ALA A 254 14.71 6.41 14.75
CA ALA A 254 16.06 6.61 15.33
C ALA A 254 16.70 7.98 14.91
#